data_48e3d7cc77b98a0ea5a5bdfdfce769e2
#
_entry.id   48e3d7cc77b98a0ea5a5bdfdfce769e2
#
_cell.length_a   1.000
_cell.length_b   1.000
_cell.length_c   1.000
_cell.angle_alpha   90.00
_cell.angle_beta   90.00
_cell.angle_gamma   90.00
#
_symmetry.space_group_name_H-M   'P 1'
#
loop_
_entity.id
_entity.type
_entity.pdbx_description
1 polymer ?
#
loop_
_entity_poly.entity_id
_entity_poly.type
_entity_poly.pdbx_seq_one_letter_code
_entity_poly.pdbx_strand_id
1 'polypeptide(L)'
;MEAIRLDQNGIYINGKYQTLLASSLFYFRIPRERWNDRMKLLKTAGYQAIDVYFPWNYHETAPDVWDFEGNKDVESFLKLAAENELFVIARPGPYICSEWDGGAIPAWLSEKKVAVRQDDPGFLSEMRNWYAHILPVLSKYQIGQQGTIICMQIENELDFYRCTSPVSYMEKLKKMAEEFGMTVPLFYCCGQNDLLRGGGLTPDLYTAYNVYSDGKNPDLEERAIHLYHAVQERSMPFLVTETNREHSYLKRLLACGAKLLSPYNQTAGSTMDFYNGITNWGTEENPVALMASDYDFRSMIGSAGECNEQIYQARLLAGLIRSLGESLATAKPGFHSELSVQSEGQINRKVPFLKLKEGELMELSNLERKQVITVHTEKDSFVVDMKPLETRLLPWNFHIGRECVIRHSNYEIGWISQQKDRTKVCLYGEGLLDCLLDGAEGSSRIQKEMGKEEIAFSYGAVDFVAGSREHMGAARIPGLPDLACLPEEQRDDGEEVTLYVGEAQLTKENSRKAEIAPMETTQCRWE
;
A
#
# COMPACT_ATOMS: atom_id res chain seq x y z
N MET A 1 -4.28 23.10 17.03
CA MET A 1 -3.39 22.69 15.91
C MET A 1 -4.21 21.83 14.97
N GLU A 2 -4.05 22.03 13.69
CA GLU A 2 -4.69 21.20 12.68
C GLU A 2 -4.17 19.76 12.75
N ALA A 3 -5.05 18.79 12.94
CA ALA A 3 -4.66 17.40 13.16
C ALA A 3 -4.17 16.73 11.86
N ILE A 4 -4.70 17.17 10.70
CA ILE A 4 -4.37 16.64 9.37
C ILE A 4 -4.41 17.76 8.31
N ARG A 5 -3.42 17.77 7.42
CA ARG A 5 -3.37 18.60 6.21
C ARG A 5 -2.65 17.88 5.09
N LEU A 6 -3.15 18.05 3.88
CA LEU A 6 -2.49 17.62 2.65
C LEU A 6 -2.00 18.87 1.90
N ASP A 7 -0.73 18.90 1.51
CA ASP A 7 -0.17 19.99 0.70
C ASP A 7 0.97 19.49 -0.20
N GLN A 8 1.57 20.38 -0.96
CA GLN A 8 2.67 20.03 -1.89
C GLN A 8 3.88 19.34 -1.23
N ASN A 9 4.07 19.49 0.08
CA ASN A 9 5.17 18.87 0.81
C ASN A 9 4.85 17.45 1.27
N GLY A 10 3.56 17.08 1.37
CA GLY A 10 3.15 15.75 1.76
C GLY A 10 1.90 15.69 2.65
N ILE A 11 1.86 14.67 3.48
CA ILE A 11 0.80 14.40 4.45
C ILE A 11 1.28 14.88 5.81
N TYR A 12 0.67 15.96 6.31
CA TYR A 12 0.97 16.53 7.63
C TYR A 12 0.00 16.00 8.66
N ILE A 13 0.49 15.25 9.65
CA ILE A 13 -0.32 14.65 10.71
C ILE A 13 0.31 14.97 12.08
N ASN A 14 -0.49 15.51 13.00
CA ASN A 14 -0.09 15.76 14.38
C ASN A 14 1.28 16.48 14.51
N GLY A 15 1.49 17.51 13.71
CA GLY A 15 2.66 18.38 13.84
C GLY A 15 3.86 18.04 12.95
N LYS A 16 3.81 16.99 12.12
CA LYS A 16 4.92 16.59 11.25
C LYS A 16 4.45 15.98 9.92
N TYR A 17 5.29 16.11 8.88
CA TYR A 17 5.07 15.41 7.63
C TYR A 17 5.45 13.93 7.76
N GLN A 18 4.65 13.07 7.12
CA GLN A 18 4.83 11.63 7.14
C GLN A 18 4.66 11.04 5.74
N THR A 19 5.46 10.02 5.43
CA THR A 19 5.17 9.08 4.33
C THR A 19 4.43 7.91 4.92
N LEU A 20 3.30 7.55 4.35
CA LEU A 20 2.45 6.48 4.87
C LEU A 20 2.53 5.24 4.00
N LEU A 21 2.77 4.11 4.65
CA LEU A 21 2.54 2.78 4.10
C LEU A 21 1.17 2.32 4.63
N ALA A 22 0.18 2.24 3.73
CA ALA A 22 -1.17 1.81 4.03
C ALA A 22 -1.44 0.43 3.42
N SER A 23 -2.52 -0.20 3.82
CA SER A 23 -2.99 -1.47 3.27
C SER A 23 -4.50 -1.48 3.21
N SER A 24 -5.06 -1.96 2.11
CA SER A 24 -6.48 -2.30 2.08
C SER A 24 -6.78 -3.40 3.09
N LEU A 25 -7.76 -3.17 3.94
CA LEU A 25 -8.27 -4.14 4.92
C LEU A 25 -9.78 -4.07 4.94
N PHE A 26 -10.43 -5.13 4.49
CA PHE A 26 -11.86 -5.14 4.23
C PHE A 26 -12.63 -5.93 5.29
N TYR A 27 -13.26 -5.21 6.25
CA TYR A 27 -14.07 -5.81 7.32
C TYR A 27 -15.18 -6.73 6.79
N PHE A 28 -15.72 -6.44 5.62
CA PHE A 28 -16.78 -7.22 4.99
C PHE A 28 -16.30 -8.53 4.32
N ARG A 29 -14.98 -8.80 4.31
CA ARG A 29 -14.35 -10.04 3.84
C ARG A 29 -13.61 -10.80 4.92
N ILE A 30 -13.58 -10.28 6.14
CA ILE A 30 -12.85 -10.86 7.27
C ILE A 30 -13.84 -11.06 8.42
N PRO A 31 -13.93 -12.24 9.01
CA PRO A 31 -14.78 -12.46 10.18
C PRO A 31 -14.46 -11.48 11.31
N ARG A 32 -15.47 -10.99 12.01
CA ARG A 32 -15.34 -9.95 13.04
C ARG A 32 -14.29 -10.27 14.09
N GLU A 33 -14.25 -11.52 14.55
CA GLU A 33 -13.31 -12.01 15.56
C GLU A 33 -11.84 -11.94 15.09
N ARG A 34 -11.59 -11.84 13.79
CA ARG A 34 -10.25 -11.75 13.21
C ARG A 34 -9.80 -10.33 12.89
N TRP A 35 -10.64 -9.32 12.98
CA TRP A 35 -10.28 -7.93 12.63
C TRP A 35 -9.07 -7.43 13.41
N ASN A 36 -9.08 -7.63 14.73
CA ASN A 36 -8.00 -7.18 15.60
C ASN A 36 -6.66 -7.86 15.27
N ASP A 37 -6.69 -9.16 14.98
CA ASP A 37 -5.49 -9.92 14.63
C ASP A 37 -4.89 -9.42 13.31
N ARG A 38 -5.73 -9.16 12.30
CA ARG A 38 -5.27 -8.60 11.03
C ARG A 38 -4.65 -7.22 11.20
N MET A 39 -5.22 -6.36 12.03
CA MET A 39 -4.67 -5.05 12.35
C MET A 39 -3.32 -5.14 13.06
N LYS A 40 -3.19 -6.06 14.02
CA LYS A 40 -1.91 -6.31 14.72
C LYS A 40 -0.83 -6.84 13.77
N LEU A 41 -1.18 -7.72 12.83
CA LEU A 41 -0.26 -8.22 11.81
C LEU A 41 0.25 -7.09 10.92
N LEU A 42 -0.62 -6.21 10.44
CA LEU A 42 -0.23 -5.04 9.67
C LEU A 42 0.71 -4.12 10.46
N LYS A 43 0.42 -3.88 11.75
CA LYS A 43 1.33 -3.10 12.63
C LYS A 43 2.69 -3.78 12.75
N THR A 44 2.74 -5.10 12.92
CA THR A 44 3.98 -5.87 13.01
C THR A 44 4.78 -5.81 11.71
N ALA A 45 4.09 -5.81 10.57
CA ALA A 45 4.70 -5.57 9.26
C ALA A 45 5.16 -4.12 9.05
N GLY A 46 4.76 -3.19 9.94
CA GLY A 46 5.19 -1.79 9.93
C GLY A 46 4.24 -0.83 9.22
N TYR A 47 3.07 -1.29 8.81
CA TYR A 47 2.04 -0.43 8.21
C TYR A 47 1.51 0.57 9.23
N GLN A 48 1.30 1.82 8.80
CA GLN A 48 0.79 2.89 9.66
C GLN A 48 -0.69 3.19 9.42
N ALA A 49 -1.22 2.77 8.28
CA ALA A 49 -2.59 3.07 7.88
C ALA A 49 -3.28 1.86 7.23
N ILE A 50 -4.59 1.89 7.25
CA ILE A 50 -5.46 1.02 6.45
C ILE A 50 -6.35 1.87 5.57
N ASP A 51 -6.62 1.42 4.35
CA ASP A 51 -7.72 1.94 3.54
C ASP A 51 -8.89 0.97 3.56
N VAL A 52 -10.10 1.52 3.70
CA VAL A 52 -11.29 0.74 3.99
C VAL A 52 -12.44 1.20 3.11
N TYR A 53 -12.93 0.29 2.26
CA TYR A 53 -14.19 0.46 1.57
C TYR A 53 -15.37 0.18 2.50
N PHE A 54 -16.48 0.89 2.28
CA PHE A 54 -17.75 0.67 2.96
C PHE A 54 -18.81 0.37 1.90
N PRO A 55 -19.13 -0.91 1.64
CA PRO A 55 -20.03 -1.28 0.55
C PRO A 55 -21.48 -0.89 0.87
N TRP A 56 -22.08 -0.07 0.04
CA TRP A 56 -23.46 0.39 0.22
C TRP A 56 -24.45 -0.77 0.27
N ASN A 57 -24.46 -1.65 -0.74
CA ASN A 57 -25.37 -2.79 -0.80
C ASN A 57 -25.16 -3.86 0.29
N TYR A 58 -24.04 -3.82 1.00
CA TYR A 58 -23.79 -4.67 2.16
C TYR A 58 -24.57 -4.20 3.38
N HIS A 59 -24.74 -2.89 3.50
CA HIS A 59 -25.46 -2.26 4.62
C HIS A 59 -26.92 -2.00 4.32
N GLU A 60 -27.28 -1.68 3.07
CA GLU A 60 -28.65 -1.49 2.61
C GLU A 60 -29.05 -2.64 1.66
N THR A 61 -29.53 -3.73 2.22
CA THR A 61 -29.84 -4.97 1.49
C THR A 61 -31.14 -4.88 0.67
N ALA A 62 -32.04 -3.98 1.07
CA ALA A 62 -33.25 -3.59 0.33
C ALA A 62 -33.54 -2.10 0.64
N PRO A 63 -34.38 -1.42 -0.15
CA PRO A 63 -34.69 -0.01 0.09
C PRO A 63 -35.09 0.26 1.54
N ASP A 64 -34.35 1.16 2.21
CA ASP A 64 -34.54 1.54 3.62
C ASP A 64 -34.38 0.40 4.65
N VAL A 65 -33.76 -0.74 4.28
CA VAL A 65 -33.45 -1.83 5.18
C VAL A 65 -31.95 -1.83 5.48
N TRP A 66 -31.61 -1.29 6.63
CA TRP A 66 -30.24 -1.05 7.07
C TRP A 66 -29.76 -2.08 8.08
N ASP A 67 -28.49 -2.48 7.93
CA ASP A 67 -27.82 -3.43 8.83
C ASP A 67 -26.39 -2.98 9.13
N PHE A 68 -26.11 -2.74 10.42
CA PHE A 68 -24.80 -2.35 10.95
C PHE A 68 -24.41 -3.24 12.15
N GLU A 69 -24.89 -4.48 12.21
CA GLU A 69 -24.62 -5.42 13.30
C GLU A 69 -23.66 -6.54 12.87
N GLY A 70 -23.10 -7.27 13.83
CA GLY A 70 -22.22 -8.41 13.58
C GLY A 70 -21.00 -8.04 12.73
N ASN A 71 -20.81 -8.70 11.59
CA ASN A 71 -19.74 -8.41 10.64
C ASN A 71 -19.91 -7.04 9.91
N LYS A 72 -21.05 -6.39 10.08
CA LYS A 72 -21.36 -5.08 9.50
C LYS A 72 -21.17 -3.93 10.50
N ASP A 73 -20.67 -4.19 11.70
CA ASP A 73 -20.44 -3.21 12.77
C ASP A 73 -19.21 -2.32 12.46
N VAL A 74 -19.43 -1.32 11.62
CA VAL A 74 -18.42 -0.33 11.22
C VAL A 74 -17.83 0.40 12.44
N GLU A 75 -18.68 0.71 13.44
CA GLU A 75 -18.24 1.46 14.62
C GLU A 75 -17.20 0.65 15.44
N SER A 76 -17.44 -0.62 15.68
CA SER A 76 -16.48 -1.51 16.34
C SER A 76 -15.19 -1.67 15.53
N PHE A 77 -15.29 -1.79 14.21
CA PHE A 77 -14.11 -1.89 13.34
C PHE A 77 -13.22 -0.64 13.43
N LEU A 78 -13.81 0.56 13.34
CA LEU A 78 -13.08 1.83 13.45
C LEU A 78 -12.48 2.05 14.85
N LYS A 79 -13.17 1.58 15.90
CA LYS A 79 -12.64 1.60 17.27
C LYS A 79 -11.39 0.71 17.38
N LEU A 80 -11.43 -0.50 16.83
CA LEU A 80 -10.27 -1.39 16.80
C LEU A 80 -9.10 -0.79 16.01
N ALA A 81 -9.35 -0.09 14.89
CA ALA A 81 -8.31 0.60 14.15
C ALA A 81 -7.64 1.69 15.00
N ALA A 82 -8.43 2.45 15.77
CA ALA A 82 -7.91 3.48 16.68
C ALA A 82 -7.12 2.85 17.85
N GLU A 83 -7.61 1.77 18.45
CA GLU A 83 -6.93 1.03 19.52
C GLU A 83 -5.58 0.42 19.05
N ASN A 84 -5.49 0.04 17.77
CA ASN A 84 -4.24 -0.42 17.16
C ASN A 84 -3.39 0.73 16.61
N GLU A 85 -3.77 1.98 16.83
CA GLU A 85 -3.05 3.17 16.31
C GLU A 85 -2.81 3.12 14.79
N LEU A 86 -3.79 2.62 14.05
CA LEU A 86 -3.79 2.63 12.60
C LEU A 86 -4.57 3.83 12.09
N PHE A 87 -3.99 4.65 11.25
CA PHE A 87 -4.74 5.65 10.50
C PHE A 87 -5.70 4.97 9.55
N VAL A 88 -6.81 5.63 9.26
CA VAL A 88 -7.84 5.11 8.34
C VAL A 88 -8.04 6.08 7.19
N ILE A 89 -8.03 5.54 5.98
CA ILE A 89 -8.47 6.18 4.75
C ILE A 89 -9.86 5.63 4.46
N ALA A 90 -10.90 6.43 4.67
CA ALA A 90 -12.29 5.98 4.51
C ALA A 90 -12.73 6.08 3.05
N ARG A 91 -13.36 5.02 2.51
CA ARG A 91 -13.79 4.96 1.11
C ARG A 91 -15.25 4.49 1.00
N PRO A 92 -16.26 5.35 1.32
CA PRO A 92 -17.68 4.96 1.34
C PRO A 92 -18.36 4.94 -0.04
N GLY A 93 -17.63 5.11 -1.10
CA GLY A 93 -18.16 5.09 -2.45
C GLY A 93 -18.86 6.40 -2.88
N PRO A 94 -19.91 6.29 -3.71
CA PRO A 94 -20.93 5.22 -3.90
C PRO A 94 -20.44 3.91 -4.51
N TYR A 95 -19.60 4.00 -5.52
CA TYR A 95 -19.01 2.86 -6.19
C TYR A 95 -17.64 2.56 -5.59
N ILE A 96 -17.33 1.29 -5.36
CA ILE A 96 -16.04 0.89 -4.77
C ILE A 96 -15.24 -0.06 -5.65
N CYS A 97 -15.80 -0.57 -6.75
CA CYS A 97 -15.22 -1.67 -7.53
C CYS A 97 -14.99 -2.93 -6.66
N SER A 98 -13.79 -3.18 -6.23
CA SER A 98 -13.38 -4.20 -5.25
C SER A 98 -13.81 -5.62 -5.61
N GLU A 99 -14.08 -5.91 -6.90
CA GLU A 99 -14.69 -7.17 -7.34
C GLU A 99 -15.87 -7.57 -6.42
N TRP A 100 -16.58 -6.57 -5.93
CA TRP A 100 -17.76 -6.68 -5.10
C TRP A 100 -19.02 -6.57 -5.95
N ASP A 101 -20.05 -7.25 -5.55
CA ASP A 101 -21.34 -7.28 -6.27
C ASP A 101 -21.84 -5.86 -6.62
N GLY A 102 -22.06 -5.62 -7.91
CA GLY A 102 -22.46 -4.31 -8.44
C GLY A 102 -21.47 -3.17 -8.15
N GLY A 103 -20.23 -3.46 -7.69
CA GLY A 103 -19.29 -2.46 -7.18
C GLY A 103 -19.86 -1.70 -5.98
N ALA A 104 -20.69 -2.36 -5.18
CA ALA A 104 -21.46 -1.88 -4.04
C ALA A 104 -22.69 -1.01 -4.36
N ILE A 105 -22.99 -0.76 -5.63
CA ILE A 105 -24.25 -0.11 -6.01
C ILE A 105 -25.41 -1.10 -5.78
N PRO A 106 -26.43 -0.77 -4.97
CA PRO A 106 -27.55 -1.67 -4.71
C PRO A 106 -28.32 -2.02 -5.99
N ALA A 107 -28.56 -3.32 -6.23
CA ALA A 107 -29.23 -3.80 -7.44
C ALA A 107 -30.66 -3.23 -7.60
N TRP A 108 -31.36 -2.98 -6.49
CA TRP A 108 -32.71 -2.41 -6.49
C TRP A 108 -32.80 -0.98 -7.07
N LEU A 109 -31.67 -0.25 -7.17
CA LEU A 109 -31.63 1.06 -7.85
C LEU A 109 -31.98 0.95 -9.34
N SER A 110 -31.78 -0.19 -9.97
CA SER A 110 -32.16 -0.41 -11.37
C SER A 110 -33.67 -0.26 -11.60
N GLU A 111 -34.50 -0.54 -10.58
CA GLU A 111 -35.96 -0.38 -10.64
C GLU A 111 -36.39 1.09 -10.57
N LYS A 112 -35.57 1.94 -9.95
CA LYS A 112 -35.86 3.39 -9.81
C LYS A 112 -35.57 4.19 -11.09
N LYS A 113 -34.97 3.58 -12.13
CA LYS A 113 -34.62 4.22 -13.40
C LYS A 113 -33.74 5.48 -13.24
N VAL A 114 -32.87 5.51 -12.26
CA VAL A 114 -31.90 6.58 -12.02
C VAL A 114 -30.61 6.33 -12.80
N ALA A 115 -29.93 7.40 -13.21
CA ALA A 115 -28.62 7.29 -13.84
C ALA A 115 -27.54 7.23 -12.74
N VAL A 116 -27.09 6.02 -12.43
CA VAL A 116 -26.05 5.79 -11.40
C VAL A 116 -24.73 6.46 -11.78
N ARG A 117 -23.97 6.90 -10.78
CA ARG A 117 -22.65 7.55 -10.95
C ARG A 117 -22.71 8.79 -11.88
N GLN A 118 -23.81 9.52 -11.85
CA GLN A 118 -24.08 10.72 -12.65
C GLN A 118 -24.62 11.85 -11.77
N ASP A 119 -24.60 13.06 -12.29
CA ASP A 119 -25.33 14.19 -11.72
C ASP A 119 -26.85 14.05 -11.99
N ASP A 120 -27.42 12.98 -11.47
CA ASP A 120 -28.84 12.64 -11.58
C ASP A 120 -29.54 12.90 -10.24
N PRO A 121 -30.60 13.72 -10.20
CA PRO A 121 -31.26 14.06 -8.94
C PRO A 121 -31.82 12.85 -8.17
N GLY A 122 -32.29 11.82 -8.88
CA GLY A 122 -32.78 10.59 -8.27
C GLY A 122 -31.64 9.80 -7.62
N PHE A 123 -30.54 9.59 -8.37
CA PHE A 123 -29.36 8.93 -7.83
C PHE A 123 -28.75 9.70 -6.65
N LEU A 124 -28.62 11.01 -6.75
CA LEU A 124 -28.10 11.85 -5.66
C LEU A 124 -28.98 11.84 -4.43
N SER A 125 -30.31 11.68 -4.58
CA SER A 125 -31.21 11.49 -3.44
C SER A 125 -30.95 10.19 -2.70
N GLU A 126 -30.74 9.09 -3.42
CA GLU A 126 -30.39 7.79 -2.82
C GLU A 126 -28.99 7.83 -2.18
N MET A 127 -28.03 8.48 -2.84
CA MET A 127 -26.72 8.72 -2.27
C MET A 127 -26.78 9.51 -0.96
N ARG A 128 -27.64 10.53 -0.89
CA ARG A 128 -27.85 11.28 0.34
C ARG A 128 -28.36 10.39 1.47
N ASN A 129 -29.24 9.44 1.13
CA ASN A 129 -29.76 8.47 2.10
C ASN A 129 -28.62 7.56 2.60
N TRP A 130 -27.80 7.01 1.71
CA TRP A 130 -26.61 6.24 2.09
C TRP A 130 -25.65 7.04 2.98
N TYR A 131 -25.31 8.25 2.59
CA TYR A 131 -24.41 9.12 3.36
C TYR A 131 -25.00 9.51 4.72
N ALA A 132 -26.31 9.66 4.82
CA ALA A 132 -26.99 9.94 6.08
C ALA A 132 -26.86 8.80 7.12
N HIS A 133 -26.62 7.57 6.66
CA HIS A 133 -26.42 6.40 7.55
C HIS A 133 -24.94 6.14 7.86
N ILE A 134 -24.07 6.22 6.88
CA ILE A 134 -22.66 5.87 7.08
C ILE A 134 -21.81 7.04 7.61
N LEU A 135 -21.98 8.25 7.09
CA LEU A 135 -21.09 9.37 7.42
C LEU A 135 -21.22 9.86 8.88
N PRO A 136 -22.37 9.82 9.55
CA PRO A 136 -22.44 10.11 10.99
C PRO A 136 -21.60 9.15 11.84
N VAL A 137 -21.42 7.91 11.41
CA VAL A 137 -20.51 6.96 12.06
C VAL A 137 -19.07 7.36 11.78
N LEU A 138 -18.70 7.55 10.51
CA LEU A 138 -17.33 7.92 10.12
C LEU A 138 -16.88 9.24 10.74
N SER A 139 -17.76 10.24 10.80
CA SER A 139 -17.43 11.57 11.34
C SER A 139 -16.99 11.55 12.80
N LYS A 140 -17.52 10.63 13.62
CA LYS A 140 -17.08 10.46 15.02
C LYS A 140 -15.64 9.97 15.13
N TYR A 141 -15.20 9.17 14.14
CA TYR A 141 -13.89 8.51 14.15
C TYR A 141 -12.82 9.24 13.34
N GLN A 142 -13.05 10.50 13.00
CA GLN A 142 -12.03 11.35 12.40
C GLN A 142 -10.90 11.68 13.39
N ILE A 143 -9.70 11.92 12.85
CA ILE A 143 -8.55 12.38 13.63
C ILE A 143 -8.89 13.72 14.30
N GLY A 144 -8.52 13.83 15.58
CA GLY A 144 -8.93 14.98 16.40
C GLY A 144 -10.30 14.83 17.06
N GLN A 145 -11.02 13.75 16.77
CA GLN A 145 -12.25 13.31 17.44
C GLN A 145 -11.96 12.01 18.23
N GLN A 146 -12.74 10.95 18.01
CA GLN A 146 -12.61 9.68 18.73
C GLN A 146 -11.75 8.63 18.01
N GLY A 147 -11.31 8.91 16.77
CA GLY A 147 -10.65 7.93 15.92
C GLY A 147 -9.46 8.44 15.15
N THR A 148 -9.16 7.74 14.07
CA THR A 148 -7.94 7.87 13.29
C THR A 148 -8.19 8.04 11.79
N ILE A 149 -9.43 8.34 11.36
CA ILE A 149 -9.71 8.66 9.95
C ILE A 149 -8.99 9.97 9.60
N ILE A 150 -8.06 9.90 8.64
CA ILE A 150 -7.22 11.03 8.22
C ILE A 150 -7.67 11.66 6.89
N CYS A 151 -8.38 10.93 6.06
CA CYS A 151 -8.96 11.44 4.82
C CYS A 151 -10.10 10.53 4.35
N MET A 152 -10.92 11.04 3.43
CA MET A 152 -12.01 10.28 2.84
C MET A 152 -12.00 10.39 1.32
N GLN A 153 -12.10 9.25 0.64
CA GLN A 153 -12.29 9.18 -0.81
C GLN A 153 -13.78 9.29 -1.16
N ILE A 154 -14.07 10.11 -2.14
CA ILE A 154 -15.38 10.24 -2.79
C ILE A 154 -15.29 9.56 -4.14
N GLU A 155 -16.22 8.67 -4.46
CA GLU A 155 -16.20 7.87 -5.70
C GLU A 155 -14.96 6.95 -5.81
N ASN A 156 -14.92 6.14 -6.84
CA ASN A 156 -13.77 5.32 -7.17
C ASN A 156 -13.59 5.21 -8.68
N GLU A 157 -12.41 5.62 -9.18
CA GLU A 157 -12.02 5.44 -10.59
C GLU A 157 -13.13 5.86 -11.58
N LEU A 158 -13.70 7.04 -11.39
CA LEU A 158 -14.77 7.55 -12.26
C LEU A 158 -14.29 7.72 -13.71
N ASP A 159 -12.98 7.78 -13.95
CA ASP A 159 -12.36 7.85 -15.27
C ASP A 159 -12.53 6.55 -16.11
N PHE A 160 -12.83 5.41 -15.48
CA PHE A 160 -13.30 4.22 -16.20
C PHE A 160 -14.77 4.30 -16.61
N TYR A 161 -15.54 5.20 -15.97
CA TYR A 161 -16.95 5.36 -16.19
C TYR A 161 -17.27 6.60 -17.03
N ARG A 162 -18.36 6.58 -17.79
CA ARG A 162 -18.76 7.73 -18.59
C ARG A 162 -19.69 8.65 -17.79
N CYS A 163 -19.11 9.45 -16.91
CA CYS A 163 -19.84 10.54 -16.25
C CYS A 163 -19.92 11.76 -17.18
N THR A 164 -21.13 12.30 -17.40
CA THR A 164 -21.36 13.42 -18.33
C THR A 164 -21.00 14.77 -17.71
N SER A 165 -21.10 14.88 -16.39
CA SER A 165 -20.86 16.13 -15.62
C SER A 165 -20.04 15.85 -14.36
N PRO A 166 -18.77 15.40 -14.49
CA PRO A 166 -17.99 14.94 -13.35
C PRO A 166 -17.78 16.04 -12.27
N VAL A 167 -17.56 17.29 -12.66
CA VAL A 167 -17.39 18.40 -11.70
C VAL A 167 -18.65 18.58 -10.85
N SER A 168 -19.81 18.76 -11.49
CA SER A 168 -21.08 18.98 -10.77
C SER A 168 -21.43 17.80 -9.87
N TYR A 169 -21.19 16.58 -10.35
CA TYR A 169 -21.40 15.34 -9.59
C TYR A 169 -20.50 15.30 -8.33
N MET A 170 -19.19 15.51 -8.50
CA MET A 170 -18.24 15.50 -7.39
C MET A 170 -18.45 16.63 -6.38
N GLU A 171 -18.81 17.85 -6.85
CA GLU A 171 -19.17 18.97 -5.96
C GLU A 171 -20.36 18.64 -5.06
N LYS A 172 -21.36 17.96 -5.60
CA LYS A 172 -22.55 17.56 -4.83
C LYS A 172 -22.22 16.48 -3.81
N LEU A 173 -21.41 15.47 -4.18
CA LEU A 173 -20.96 14.44 -3.22
C LEU A 173 -20.08 15.05 -2.13
N LYS A 174 -19.14 15.95 -2.49
CA LYS A 174 -18.30 16.68 -1.53
C LYS A 174 -19.17 17.45 -0.54
N LYS A 175 -20.12 18.24 -1.05
CA LYS A 175 -21.04 19.02 -0.21
C LYS A 175 -21.86 18.15 0.74
N MET A 176 -22.36 17.00 0.27
CA MET A 176 -23.05 16.04 1.13
C MET A 176 -22.14 15.51 2.23
N ALA A 177 -20.90 15.18 1.90
CA ALA A 177 -19.94 14.70 2.90
C ALA A 177 -19.67 15.74 4.00
N GLU A 178 -19.49 17.00 3.62
CA GLU A 178 -19.32 18.13 4.55
C GLU A 178 -20.58 18.35 5.41
N GLU A 179 -21.77 18.30 4.82
CA GLU A 179 -23.05 18.42 5.53
C GLU A 179 -23.27 17.33 6.58
N PHE A 180 -22.77 16.11 6.34
CA PHE A 180 -22.82 15.00 7.28
C PHE A 180 -21.61 14.93 8.23
N GLY A 181 -20.81 16.00 8.32
CA GLY A 181 -19.83 16.20 9.36
C GLY A 181 -18.41 15.73 9.02
N MET A 182 -18.10 15.44 7.76
CA MET A 182 -16.74 15.16 7.36
C MET A 182 -15.93 16.46 7.28
N THR A 183 -14.81 16.51 8.02
CA THR A 183 -13.92 17.67 8.13
C THR A 183 -12.48 17.36 7.73
N VAL A 184 -12.14 16.07 7.56
CA VAL A 184 -10.85 15.64 7.03
C VAL A 184 -10.75 15.91 5.52
N PRO A 185 -9.55 15.99 4.94
CA PRO A 185 -9.37 16.15 3.50
C PRO A 185 -10.16 15.13 2.68
N LEU A 186 -10.87 15.61 1.67
CA LEU A 186 -11.61 14.79 0.72
C LEU A 186 -10.82 14.67 -0.58
N PHE A 187 -10.81 13.48 -1.17
CA PHE A 187 -10.12 13.22 -2.43
C PHE A 187 -10.90 12.27 -3.34
N TYR A 188 -10.53 12.24 -4.61
CA TYR A 188 -10.95 11.23 -5.57
C TYR A 188 -9.74 10.53 -6.18
N CYS A 189 -9.90 9.32 -6.67
CA CYS A 189 -8.82 8.58 -7.34
C CYS A 189 -9.10 8.39 -8.83
N CYS A 190 -8.02 8.33 -9.60
CA CYS A 190 -8.03 8.01 -11.03
C CYS A 190 -7.32 6.69 -11.28
N GLY A 191 -7.95 5.77 -12.00
CA GLY A 191 -7.38 4.49 -12.41
C GLY A 191 -6.68 4.55 -13.76
N GLN A 192 -7.13 5.43 -14.67
CA GLN A 192 -6.52 5.65 -16.00
C GLN A 192 -5.70 6.94 -16.10
N ASN A 193 -5.45 7.63 -14.99
CA ASN A 193 -4.74 8.91 -14.90
C ASN A 193 -5.46 10.08 -15.61
N ASP A 194 -6.73 9.94 -15.93
CA ASP A 194 -7.53 11.00 -16.54
C ASP A 194 -8.23 11.84 -15.47
N LEU A 195 -7.54 12.90 -15.02
CA LEU A 195 -8.04 13.78 -13.97
C LEU A 195 -9.37 14.48 -14.34
N LEU A 196 -9.57 14.76 -15.64
CA LEU A 196 -10.79 15.43 -16.10
C LEU A 196 -11.99 14.49 -16.02
N ARG A 197 -11.82 13.24 -16.42
CA ARG A 197 -12.87 12.23 -16.31
C ARG A 197 -13.07 11.72 -14.88
N GLY A 198 -11.99 11.62 -14.09
CA GLY A 198 -12.02 11.10 -12.72
C GLY A 198 -12.69 12.01 -11.71
N GLY A 199 -12.60 13.31 -11.91
CA GLY A 199 -13.19 14.28 -10.97
C GLY A 199 -13.31 15.70 -11.54
N GLY A 200 -12.96 15.88 -12.82
CA GLY A 200 -13.08 17.17 -13.50
C GLY A 200 -12.23 18.30 -12.92
N LEU A 201 -11.22 17.98 -12.12
CA LEU A 201 -10.42 18.93 -11.34
C LEU A 201 -11.30 19.77 -10.37
N THR A 202 -12.30 19.15 -9.77
CA THR A 202 -13.21 19.78 -8.80
C THR A 202 -12.44 20.62 -7.77
N PRO A 203 -12.81 21.88 -7.54
CA PRO A 203 -12.13 22.74 -6.56
C PRO A 203 -12.16 22.16 -5.14
N ASP A 204 -11.07 22.38 -4.40
CA ASP A 204 -10.89 21.92 -3.00
C ASP A 204 -11.10 20.42 -2.79
N LEU A 205 -10.94 19.62 -3.84
CA LEU A 205 -10.94 18.18 -3.80
C LEU A 205 -9.56 17.68 -4.23
N TYR A 206 -8.90 16.94 -3.36
CA TYR A 206 -7.58 16.39 -3.65
C TYR A 206 -7.65 15.27 -4.70
N THR A 207 -6.56 15.06 -5.38
CA THR A 207 -6.43 14.03 -6.40
C THR A 207 -5.48 12.95 -5.94
N ALA A 208 -5.87 11.69 -6.14
CA ALA A 208 -5.03 10.52 -5.94
C ALA A 208 -5.04 9.63 -7.19
N TYR A 209 -4.11 8.69 -7.23
CA TYR A 209 -4.00 7.77 -8.36
C TYR A 209 -4.00 6.32 -7.88
N ASN A 210 -4.65 5.47 -8.65
CA ASN A 210 -4.46 4.03 -8.60
C ASN A 210 -3.40 3.69 -9.67
N VAL A 211 -2.20 3.30 -9.25
CA VAL A 211 -1.06 3.11 -10.15
C VAL A 211 -0.74 1.64 -10.25
N TYR A 212 -1.41 0.97 -11.17
CA TYR A 212 -1.11 -0.41 -11.54
C TYR A 212 -0.26 -0.47 -12.80
N SER A 213 0.65 -1.42 -12.85
CA SER A 213 1.45 -1.71 -14.04
C SER A 213 2.00 -3.12 -13.97
N ASP A 214 2.38 -3.66 -15.12
CA ASP A 214 3.27 -4.82 -15.15
C ASP A 214 4.58 -4.46 -14.41
N GLY A 215 4.98 -5.28 -13.45
CA GLY A 215 6.22 -5.11 -12.70
C GLY A 215 7.47 -5.02 -13.59
N LYS A 216 7.36 -5.45 -14.85
CA LYS A 216 8.41 -5.37 -15.87
C LYS A 216 8.39 -4.08 -16.70
N ASN A 217 7.46 -3.17 -16.45
CA ASN A 217 7.38 -1.93 -17.20
C ASN A 217 8.60 -1.03 -16.94
N PRO A 218 9.44 -0.75 -17.97
CA PRO A 218 10.64 0.05 -17.80
C PRO A 218 10.36 1.57 -17.73
N ASP A 219 9.14 1.99 -18.04
CA ASP A 219 8.72 3.40 -18.10
C ASP A 219 7.87 3.82 -16.89
N LEU A 220 7.74 2.93 -15.89
CA LEU A 220 6.92 3.22 -14.72
C LEU A 220 7.34 4.50 -14.01
N GLU A 221 8.65 4.71 -13.83
CA GLU A 221 9.21 5.85 -13.11
C GLU A 221 8.96 7.16 -13.86
N GLU A 222 9.10 7.16 -15.18
CA GLU A 222 8.79 8.35 -15.99
C GLU A 222 7.31 8.73 -15.88
N ARG A 223 6.43 7.73 -15.97
CA ARG A 223 4.99 7.92 -15.78
C ARG A 223 4.68 8.43 -14.37
N ALA A 224 5.21 7.79 -13.34
CA ALA A 224 4.93 8.15 -11.94
C ALA A 224 5.46 9.56 -11.60
N ILE A 225 6.65 9.96 -12.07
CA ILE A 225 7.17 11.32 -11.90
C ILE A 225 6.33 12.34 -12.67
N HIS A 226 5.81 11.98 -13.85
CA HIS A 226 4.85 12.85 -14.56
C HIS A 226 3.58 13.08 -13.72
N LEU A 227 3.01 12.04 -13.11
CA LEU A 227 1.86 12.17 -12.21
C LEU A 227 2.19 13.00 -10.96
N TYR A 228 3.39 12.81 -10.39
CA TYR A 228 3.89 13.63 -9.30
C TYR A 228 3.88 15.11 -9.67
N HIS A 229 4.42 15.49 -10.83
CA HIS A 229 4.42 16.88 -11.27
C HIS A 229 3.01 17.44 -11.50
N ALA A 230 2.10 16.65 -12.08
CA ALA A 230 0.72 17.06 -12.32
C ALA A 230 -0.03 17.44 -11.03
N VAL A 231 0.19 16.72 -9.92
CA VAL A 231 -0.41 17.08 -8.63
C VAL A 231 0.35 18.22 -7.94
N GLN A 232 1.68 18.33 -8.12
CA GLN A 232 2.47 19.43 -7.56
C GLN A 232 2.08 20.78 -8.15
N GLU A 233 1.75 20.88 -9.44
CA GLU A 233 1.19 22.08 -10.08
C GLU A 233 -0.10 22.57 -9.41
N ARG A 234 -0.81 21.68 -8.74
CA ARG A 234 -2.01 21.96 -7.95
C ARG A 234 -1.74 22.12 -6.45
N SER A 235 -0.48 22.19 -6.03
CA SER A 235 -0.05 22.24 -4.63
C SER A 235 -0.54 21.04 -3.79
N MET A 236 -0.67 19.85 -4.40
CA MET A 236 -1.14 18.62 -3.78
C MET A 236 -0.03 17.58 -3.65
N PRO A 237 -0.09 16.68 -2.65
CA PRO A 237 0.85 15.58 -2.52
C PRO A 237 0.56 14.48 -3.56
N PHE A 238 1.60 13.72 -3.92
CA PHE A 238 1.41 12.53 -4.74
C PHE A 238 0.94 11.36 -3.86
N LEU A 239 -0.34 11.03 -3.98
CA LEU A 239 -0.99 9.94 -3.25
C LEU A 239 -1.26 8.77 -4.19
N VAL A 240 -0.77 7.59 -3.82
CA VAL A 240 -1.05 6.33 -4.52
C VAL A 240 -1.98 5.51 -3.63
N THR A 241 -3.26 5.49 -3.99
CA THR A 241 -4.34 4.91 -3.19
C THR A 241 -4.63 3.46 -3.50
N GLU A 242 -4.17 2.98 -4.65
CA GLU A 242 -4.10 1.56 -4.96
C GLU A 242 -2.91 1.27 -5.88
N THR A 243 -2.27 0.13 -5.67
CA THR A 243 -1.15 -0.31 -6.49
C THR A 243 -0.87 -1.81 -6.30
N ASN A 244 0.11 -2.32 -7.03
CA ASN A 244 0.64 -3.67 -6.87
C ASN A 244 1.17 -3.90 -5.44
N ARG A 245 1.17 -5.14 -4.99
CA ARG A 245 1.48 -5.54 -3.61
C ARG A 245 2.96 -5.74 -3.32
N GLU A 246 3.74 -6.02 -4.34
CA GLU A 246 5.17 -6.32 -4.19
C GLU A 246 5.93 -5.10 -3.65
N HIS A 247 6.66 -5.27 -2.56
CA HIS A 247 7.41 -4.17 -1.93
C HIS A 247 8.50 -3.59 -2.86
N SER A 248 9.02 -4.39 -3.80
CA SER A 248 9.86 -3.88 -4.89
C SER A 248 9.13 -2.82 -5.72
N TYR A 249 7.86 -3.05 -6.05
CA TYR A 249 7.05 -2.08 -6.77
C TYR A 249 6.77 -0.82 -5.94
N LEU A 250 6.51 -0.97 -4.64
CA LEU A 250 6.31 0.17 -3.73
C LEU A 250 7.55 1.06 -3.64
N LYS A 251 8.75 0.47 -3.68
CA LYS A 251 10.01 1.22 -3.70
C LYS A 251 10.16 2.07 -4.97
N ARG A 252 9.73 1.56 -6.13
CA ARG A 252 9.70 2.31 -7.39
C ARG A 252 8.82 3.57 -7.28
N LEU A 253 7.62 3.42 -6.73
CA LEU A 253 6.70 4.54 -6.52
C LEU A 253 7.20 5.51 -5.44
N LEU A 254 7.82 5.00 -4.36
CA LEU A 254 8.45 5.84 -3.34
C LEU A 254 9.55 6.70 -3.95
N ALA A 255 10.43 6.12 -4.77
CA ALA A 255 11.50 6.85 -5.48
C ALA A 255 10.95 7.94 -6.41
N CYS A 256 9.71 7.78 -6.89
CA CYS A 256 8.99 8.77 -7.70
C CYS A 256 8.23 9.81 -6.87
N GLY A 257 8.42 9.86 -5.55
CA GLY A 257 7.88 10.90 -4.68
C GLY A 257 6.52 10.63 -4.08
N ALA A 258 6.00 9.39 -4.13
CA ALA A 258 4.75 9.03 -3.47
C ALA A 258 4.83 9.25 -1.96
N LYS A 259 3.80 9.89 -1.39
CA LYS A 259 3.68 10.17 0.06
C LYS A 259 2.71 9.24 0.77
N LEU A 260 1.82 8.63 0.02
CA LEU A 260 0.99 7.50 0.39
C LEU A 260 1.28 6.36 -0.56
N LEU A 261 1.55 5.19 -0.01
CA LEU A 261 1.69 3.93 -0.73
C LEU A 261 0.66 2.96 -0.16
N SER A 262 -0.42 2.72 -0.91
CA SER A 262 -1.49 1.82 -0.50
C SER A 262 -1.60 0.64 -1.47
N PRO A 263 -0.79 -0.42 -1.29
CA PRO A 263 -0.95 -1.65 -2.07
C PRO A 263 -2.32 -2.26 -1.81
N TYR A 264 -3.00 -2.60 -2.91
CA TYR A 264 -4.33 -3.16 -2.84
C TYR A 264 -4.29 -4.58 -2.27
N ASN A 265 -5.10 -4.81 -1.24
CA ASN A 265 -5.34 -6.14 -0.63
C ASN A 265 -4.06 -6.83 -0.12
N GLN A 266 -3.26 -6.14 0.72
CA GLN A 266 -2.14 -6.79 1.43
C GLN A 266 -2.59 -7.70 2.57
N THR A 267 -3.86 -7.58 2.95
CA THR A 267 -4.52 -8.46 3.92
C THR A 267 -5.74 -9.07 3.24
N ALA A 268 -5.61 -10.32 2.87
CA ALA A 268 -6.66 -11.06 2.20
C ALA A 268 -7.84 -11.37 3.12
N GLY A 269 -8.95 -11.70 2.51
CA GLY A 269 -10.16 -12.19 3.15
C GLY A 269 -10.97 -13.02 2.18
N SER A 270 -12.15 -13.45 2.57
CA SER A 270 -13.06 -14.24 1.74
C SER A 270 -14.37 -13.49 1.54
N THR A 271 -14.80 -13.37 0.30
CA THR A 271 -16.14 -12.84 0.02
C THR A 271 -17.16 -13.89 0.42
N MET A 272 -18.02 -13.54 1.36
CA MET A 272 -19.04 -14.42 1.93
C MET A 272 -20.38 -14.24 1.21
N ASP A 273 -21.24 -15.21 1.32
CA ASP A 273 -22.58 -15.20 0.76
C ASP A 273 -22.60 -14.98 -0.76
N PHE A 274 -23.46 -14.12 -1.26
CA PHE A 274 -23.69 -13.86 -2.70
C PHE A 274 -23.07 -12.55 -3.20
N TYR A 275 -22.06 -12.02 -2.51
CA TYR A 275 -21.45 -10.72 -2.84
C TYR A 275 -20.28 -10.80 -3.82
N ASN A 276 -19.98 -11.97 -4.38
CA ASN A 276 -18.96 -12.11 -5.42
C ASN A 276 -19.39 -11.38 -6.69
N GLY A 277 -18.57 -10.43 -7.11
CA GLY A 277 -18.77 -9.69 -8.34
C GLY A 277 -18.19 -10.39 -9.56
N ILE A 278 -18.49 -9.83 -10.72
CA ILE A 278 -17.83 -10.14 -11.99
C ILE A 278 -16.74 -9.10 -12.19
N THR A 279 -15.52 -9.55 -12.52
CA THR A 279 -14.43 -8.63 -12.80
C THR A 279 -14.52 -8.08 -14.23
N ASN A 280 -13.84 -6.96 -14.47
CA ASN A 280 -13.63 -6.41 -15.80
C ASN A 280 -12.40 -7.00 -16.51
N TRP A 281 -11.84 -8.09 -16.00
CA TRP A 281 -10.65 -8.77 -16.56
C TRP A 281 -11.00 -9.89 -17.54
N GLY A 282 -12.24 -9.95 -17.99
CA GLY A 282 -12.69 -10.93 -18.97
C GLY A 282 -11.90 -10.84 -20.27
N THR A 283 -11.72 -11.99 -20.92
CA THR A 283 -11.13 -12.12 -22.24
C THR A 283 -12.19 -12.51 -23.26
N GLU A 284 -11.88 -12.49 -24.56
CA GLU A 284 -12.79 -13.01 -25.59
C GLU A 284 -13.18 -14.49 -25.35
N GLU A 285 -12.25 -15.28 -24.77
CA GLU A 285 -12.46 -16.69 -24.46
C GLU A 285 -13.23 -16.90 -23.16
N ASN A 286 -13.07 -15.99 -22.20
CA ASN A 286 -13.77 -15.99 -20.92
C ASN A 286 -14.29 -14.59 -20.59
N PRO A 287 -15.40 -14.18 -21.22
CA PRO A 287 -15.94 -12.83 -21.06
C PRO A 287 -16.49 -12.56 -19.66
N VAL A 288 -16.80 -13.61 -18.91
CA VAL A 288 -17.31 -13.53 -17.52
C VAL A 288 -16.22 -14.00 -16.58
N ALA A 289 -15.36 -13.09 -16.15
CA ALA A 289 -14.31 -13.38 -15.18
C ALA A 289 -14.88 -13.34 -13.76
N LEU A 290 -15.43 -14.47 -13.30
CA LEU A 290 -15.93 -14.62 -11.94
C LEU A 290 -14.76 -14.67 -10.95
N MET A 291 -14.93 -14.00 -9.81
CA MET A 291 -14.00 -14.10 -8.70
C MET A 291 -14.29 -15.34 -7.86
N ALA A 292 -13.23 -15.99 -7.38
CA ALA A 292 -13.34 -16.96 -6.31
C ALA A 292 -13.75 -16.27 -5.00
N SER A 293 -14.39 -17.02 -4.10
CA SER A 293 -14.73 -16.51 -2.76
C SER A 293 -13.49 -16.12 -1.97
N ASP A 294 -12.40 -16.86 -2.12
CA ASP A 294 -11.09 -16.50 -1.58
C ASP A 294 -10.53 -15.29 -2.35
N TYR A 295 -10.50 -14.15 -1.69
CA TYR A 295 -10.08 -12.88 -2.24
C TYR A 295 -8.63 -12.60 -1.89
N ASP A 296 -7.77 -13.51 -2.34
CA ASP A 296 -6.32 -13.46 -2.13
C ASP A 296 -5.57 -13.30 -3.45
N PHE A 297 -4.97 -12.16 -3.64
CA PHE A 297 -4.11 -11.84 -4.79
C PHE A 297 -2.62 -12.05 -4.47
N ARG A 298 -2.25 -13.10 -3.75
CA ARG A 298 -0.91 -13.32 -3.17
C ARG A 298 -0.54 -12.22 -2.16
N SER A 299 -1.50 -11.88 -1.33
CA SER A 299 -1.36 -10.90 -0.25
C SER A 299 -0.23 -11.29 0.71
N MET A 300 0.36 -10.30 1.36
CA MET A 300 1.37 -10.55 2.40
C MET A 300 0.77 -11.33 3.59
N ILE A 301 -0.48 -11.01 3.93
CA ILE A 301 -1.28 -11.73 4.93
C ILE A 301 -2.41 -12.42 4.19
N GLY A 302 -2.41 -13.74 4.14
CA GLY A 302 -3.40 -14.56 3.45
C GLY A 302 -4.76 -14.57 4.13
N SER A 303 -5.76 -15.21 3.51
CA SER A 303 -7.15 -15.22 4.01
C SER A 303 -7.30 -15.94 5.34
N ALA A 304 -6.49 -16.95 5.63
CA ALA A 304 -6.43 -17.60 6.94
C ALA A 304 -5.61 -16.82 7.98
N GLY A 305 -4.83 -15.80 7.55
CA GLY A 305 -4.01 -14.97 8.41
C GLY A 305 -2.54 -15.32 8.43
N GLU A 306 -2.13 -16.28 7.63
CA GLU A 306 -0.74 -16.64 7.44
C GLU A 306 0.04 -15.49 6.78
N CYS A 307 1.29 -15.31 7.19
CA CYS A 307 2.18 -14.34 6.59
C CYS A 307 3.20 -15.02 5.69
N ASN A 308 3.42 -14.47 4.51
CA ASN A 308 4.50 -14.90 3.63
C ASN A 308 5.76 -14.03 3.80
N GLU A 309 6.82 -14.37 3.07
CA GLU A 309 8.14 -13.71 3.16
C GLU A 309 8.14 -12.20 2.81
N GLN A 310 7.08 -11.68 2.20
CA GLN A 310 6.94 -10.24 1.95
C GLN A 310 6.93 -9.43 3.26
N ILE A 311 6.60 -10.03 4.40
CA ILE A 311 6.62 -9.36 5.70
C ILE A 311 8.01 -8.80 6.04
N TYR A 312 9.09 -9.48 5.67
CA TYR A 312 10.45 -9.00 5.89
C TYR A 312 10.75 -7.74 5.07
N GLN A 313 10.28 -7.71 3.82
CA GLN A 313 10.42 -6.54 2.95
C GLN A 313 9.59 -5.35 3.46
N ALA A 314 8.36 -5.61 3.91
CA ALA A 314 7.50 -4.61 4.53
C ALA A 314 8.19 -3.95 5.74
N ARG A 315 8.72 -4.77 6.64
CA ARG A 315 9.38 -4.31 7.87
C ARG A 315 10.62 -3.46 7.57
N LEU A 316 11.43 -3.85 6.60
CA LEU A 316 12.62 -3.08 6.19
C LEU A 316 12.23 -1.75 5.54
N LEU A 317 11.22 -1.74 4.66
CA LEU A 317 10.71 -0.51 4.06
C LEU A 317 10.12 0.42 5.14
N ALA A 318 9.33 -0.12 6.07
CA ALA A 318 8.79 0.63 7.19
C ALA A 318 9.90 1.16 8.12
N GLY A 319 10.95 0.38 8.35
CA GLY A 319 12.14 0.79 9.10
C GLY A 319 12.84 1.99 8.47
N LEU A 320 13.03 1.97 7.16
CA LEU A 320 13.57 3.09 6.38
C LEU A 320 12.67 4.34 6.50
N ILE A 321 11.35 4.19 6.24
CA ILE A 321 10.38 5.29 6.32
C ILE A 321 10.41 5.94 7.71
N ARG A 322 10.41 5.16 8.77
CA ARG A 322 10.44 5.66 10.16
C ARG A 322 11.75 6.36 10.48
N SER A 323 12.88 5.78 10.06
CA SER A 323 14.22 6.33 10.34
C SER A 323 14.45 7.69 9.70
N LEU A 324 13.95 7.88 8.47
CA LEU A 324 14.11 9.11 7.71
C LEU A 324 13.02 10.14 7.99
N GLY A 325 11.86 9.71 8.47
CA GLY A 325 10.77 10.56 8.94
C GLY A 325 10.43 11.72 7.98
N GLU A 326 10.48 12.97 8.48
CA GLU A 326 10.15 14.15 7.67
C GLU A 326 11.09 14.39 6.48
N SER A 327 12.35 13.94 6.56
CA SER A 327 13.28 14.07 5.45
C SER A 327 12.77 13.29 4.22
N LEU A 328 12.29 12.06 4.43
CA LEU A 328 11.67 11.26 3.39
C LEU A 328 10.29 11.82 2.98
N ALA A 329 9.48 12.21 3.96
CA ALA A 329 8.14 12.74 3.72
C ALA A 329 8.14 13.99 2.83
N THR A 330 9.17 14.82 2.93
CA THR A 330 9.33 16.05 2.12
C THR A 330 10.31 15.91 0.95
N ALA A 331 10.86 14.71 0.74
CA ALA A 331 11.81 14.42 -0.34
C ALA A 331 11.16 14.64 -1.72
N LYS A 332 11.98 15.08 -2.67
CA LYS A 332 11.56 15.34 -4.06
C LYS A 332 12.23 14.36 -5.00
N PRO A 333 11.50 13.81 -5.98
CA PRO A 333 12.07 12.91 -6.97
C PRO A 333 12.80 13.67 -8.08
N GLY A 334 13.75 12.98 -8.72
CA GLY A 334 14.44 13.43 -9.91
C GLY A 334 15.03 12.24 -10.66
N PHE A 335 15.74 12.52 -11.76
CA PHE A 335 16.48 11.51 -12.51
C PHE A 335 17.97 11.86 -12.54
N HIS A 336 18.82 10.86 -12.30
CA HIS A 336 20.25 11.00 -12.51
C HIS A 336 20.58 11.14 -14.00
N SER A 337 21.36 12.17 -14.33
CA SER A 337 21.92 12.37 -15.68
C SER A 337 23.41 12.00 -15.78
N GLU A 338 24.08 11.85 -14.63
CA GLU A 338 25.55 11.68 -14.53
C GLU A 338 25.97 10.24 -14.30
N LEU A 339 25.01 9.34 -14.05
CA LEU A 339 25.28 7.93 -13.83
C LEU A 339 25.14 7.15 -15.14
N SER A 340 26.08 6.24 -15.38
CA SER A 340 25.97 5.23 -16.42
C SER A 340 25.73 3.87 -15.79
N VAL A 341 24.68 3.21 -16.22
CA VAL A 341 24.30 1.88 -15.70
C VAL A 341 24.43 0.87 -16.82
N GLN A 342 25.19 -0.19 -16.57
CA GLN A 342 25.40 -1.30 -17.50
C GLN A 342 24.74 -2.56 -16.97
N SER A 343 23.90 -3.19 -17.78
CA SER A 343 23.21 -4.44 -17.46
C SER A 343 23.13 -5.34 -18.70
N GLU A 344 22.99 -6.66 -18.49
CA GLU A 344 22.75 -7.62 -19.57
C GLU A 344 21.27 -7.80 -19.88
N GLY A 345 20.40 -7.58 -18.90
CA GLY A 345 18.96 -7.68 -19.02
C GLY A 345 18.26 -6.34 -18.87
N GLN A 346 16.95 -6.35 -18.91
CA GLN A 346 16.14 -5.15 -18.81
C GLN A 346 16.14 -4.57 -17.40
N ILE A 347 16.34 -3.27 -17.33
CA ILE A 347 16.25 -2.43 -16.12
C ILE A 347 15.29 -1.26 -16.38
N ASN A 348 14.96 -0.48 -15.34
CA ASN A 348 14.25 0.78 -15.50
C ASN A 348 15.01 1.71 -16.49
N ARG A 349 14.24 2.39 -17.35
CA ARG A 349 14.81 3.20 -18.46
C ARG A 349 15.64 4.37 -17.97
N LYS A 350 15.24 4.99 -16.88
CA LYS A 350 15.96 6.05 -16.18
C LYS A 350 16.12 5.67 -14.73
N VAL A 351 17.22 6.11 -14.13
CA VAL A 351 17.52 5.89 -12.72
C VAL A 351 16.96 7.06 -11.92
N PRO A 352 15.84 6.90 -11.20
CA PRO A 352 15.30 7.94 -10.36
C PRO A 352 16.05 8.02 -9.03
N PHE A 353 15.92 9.15 -8.37
CA PHE A 353 16.36 9.34 -7.01
C PHE A 353 15.37 10.16 -6.20
N LEU A 354 15.38 9.96 -4.90
CA LEU A 354 14.78 10.85 -3.92
C LEU A 354 15.86 11.71 -3.29
N LYS A 355 15.67 13.03 -3.35
CA LYS A 355 16.53 13.97 -2.66
C LYS A 355 16.04 14.23 -1.26
N LEU A 356 16.87 13.87 -0.28
CA LEU A 356 16.65 14.06 1.14
C LEU A 356 17.61 15.11 1.71
N LYS A 357 17.42 15.47 2.98
CA LYS A 357 18.37 16.33 3.72
C LYS A 357 19.72 15.64 3.91
N GLU A 358 19.71 14.34 4.10
CA GLU A 358 20.88 13.50 4.35
C GLU A 358 21.66 13.19 3.07
N GLY A 359 21.06 13.23 1.90
CA GLY A 359 21.66 12.83 0.63
C GLY A 359 20.60 12.34 -0.34
N GLU A 360 20.87 11.26 -1.04
CA GLU A 360 19.94 10.70 -2.02
C GLU A 360 19.73 9.20 -1.81
N LEU A 361 18.53 8.75 -2.14
CA LEU A 361 18.21 7.34 -2.35
C LEU A 361 18.03 7.13 -3.85
N MET A 362 18.97 6.46 -4.46
CA MET A 362 18.96 6.10 -5.88
C MET A 362 18.15 4.80 -6.05
N GLU A 363 17.18 4.79 -6.95
CA GLU A 363 16.41 3.59 -7.26
C GLU A 363 17.02 2.86 -8.45
N LEU A 364 17.15 1.55 -8.32
CA LEU A 364 17.58 0.64 -9.37
C LEU A 364 16.66 -0.56 -9.40
N SER A 365 16.03 -0.82 -10.56
CA SER A 365 15.10 -1.93 -10.77
C SER A 365 15.60 -2.90 -11.80
N ASN A 366 15.68 -4.17 -11.42
CA ASN A 366 15.84 -5.29 -12.34
C ASN A 366 14.47 -5.79 -12.79
N LEU A 367 14.18 -5.75 -14.07
CA LEU A 367 12.86 -6.02 -14.62
C LEU A 367 12.75 -7.40 -15.29
N GLU A 368 13.82 -8.20 -15.23
CA GLU A 368 13.87 -9.47 -15.96
C GLU A 368 14.45 -10.59 -15.10
N ARG A 369 15.45 -11.29 -15.60
CA ARG A 369 16.14 -12.42 -14.93
C ARG A 369 17.14 -11.93 -13.89
N LYS A 370 17.62 -12.83 -13.04
CA LYS A 370 18.76 -12.54 -12.16
C LYS A 370 19.93 -12.03 -12.99
N GLN A 371 20.49 -10.91 -12.59
CA GLN A 371 21.62 -10.29 -13.28
C GLN A 371 22.48 -9.45 -12.35
N VAL A 372 23.66 -9.16 -12.81
CA VAL A 372 24.61 -8.23 -12.19
C VAL A 372 24.53 -6.91 -12.93
N ILE A 373 24.31 -5.83 -12.19
CA ILE A 373 24.22 -4.47 -12.74
C ILE A 373 25.43 -3.68 -12.27
N THR A 374 26.15 -3.07 -13.19
CA THR A 374 27.29 -2.20 -12.86
C THR A 374 26.86 -0.75 -12.94
N VAL A 375 27.07 -0.03 -11.85
CA VAL A 375 26.83 1.42 -11.77
C VAL A 375 28.18 2.11 -11.86
N HIS A 376 28.34 2.94 -12.89
CA HIS A 376 29.54 3.77 -13.12
C HIS A 376 29.27 5.19 -12.66
N THR A 377 30.18 5.72 -11.88
CA THR A 377 30.25 7.12 -11.47
C THR A 377 31.41 7.79 -12.19
N GLU A 378 31.60 9.10 -12.03
CA GLU A 378 32.75 9.78 -12.61
C GLU A 378 34.13 9.24 -12.14
N LYS A 379 34.20 8.67 -10.94
CA LYS A 379 35.46 8.30 -10.26
C LYS A 379 35.58 6.83 -9.89
N ASP A 380 34.48 6.10 -9.89
CA ASP A 380 34.43 4.74 -9.37
C ASP A 380 33.32 3.92 -10.05
N SER A 381 33.25 2.65 -9.73
CA SER A 381 32.15 1.77 -10.10
C SER A 381 31.88 0.76 -8.99
N PHE A 382 30.64 0.33 -8.88
CA PHE A 382 30.24 -0.74 -7.99
C PHE A 382 29.20 -1.65 -8.65
N VAL A 383 29.08 -2.84 -8.10
CA VAL A 383 28.28 -3.91 -8.69
C VAL A 383 27.11 -4.24 -7.77
N VAL A 384 25.94 -4.44 -8.36
CA VAL A 384 24.71 -4.81 -7.65
C VAL A 384 24.20 -6.12 -8.22
N ASP A 385 24.23 -7.20 -7.41
CA ASP A 385 23.61 -8.49 -7.77
C ASP A 385 22.12 -8.42 -7.43
N MET A 386 21.26 -8.54 -8.44
CA MET A 386 19.82 -8.35 -8.29
C MET A 386 19.03 -9.57 -8.74
N LYS A 387 18.07 -9.97 -7.89
CA LYS A 387 17.08 -11.02 -8.19
C LYS A 387 16.11 -10.53 -9.28
N PRO A 388 15.35 -11.43 -9.94
CA PRO A 388 14.28 -11.05 -10.86
C PRO A 388 13.25 -10.15 -10.16
N LEU A 389 12.81 -9.08 -10.83
CA LEU A 389 11.81 -8.14 -10.35
C LEU A 389 12.15 -7.48 -8.98
N GLU A 390 13.44 -7.37 -8.70
CA GLU A 390 13.93 -6.70 -7.51
C GLU A 390 14.16 -5.21 -7.76
N THR A 391 13.78 -4.39 -6.79
CA THR A 391 14.10 -2.97 -6.73
C THR A 391 14.90 -2.69 -5.48
N ARG A 392 15.94 -1.88 -5.60
CA ARG A 392 16.75 -1.37 -4.49
C ARG A 392 16.75 0.14 -4.42
N LEU A 393 16.71 0.66 -3.19
CA LEU A 393 16.87 2.07 -2.85
C LEU A 393 18.27 2.25 -2.25
N LEU A 394 19.24 2.53 -3.09
CA LEU A 394 20.66 2.59 -2.72
C LEU A 394 21.03 3.97 -2.18
N PRO A 395 21.70 4.06 -1.02
CA PRO A 395 22.18 5.34 -0.50
C PRO A 395 23.28 5.93 -1.40
N TRP A 396 23.13 7.20 -1.72
CA TRP A 396 24.05 7.96 -2.58
C TRP A 396 24.43 9.28 -1.93
N ASN A 397 25.73 9.52 -1.69
CA ASN A 397 26.24 10.66 -0.93
C ASN A 397 25.42 10.93 0.35
N PHE A 398 25.13 9.84 1.07
CA PHE A 398 24.17 9.82 2.17
C PHE A 398 24.88 10.04 3.50
N HIS A 399 24.56 11.13 4.19
CA HIS A 399 25.16 11.53 5.46
C HIS A 399 24.52 10.79 6.64
N ILE A 400 25.35 10.12 7.43
CA ILE A 400 24.98 9.55 8.73
C ILE A 400 25.55 10.46 9.82
N GLY A 401 24.74 11.38 10.31
CA GLY A 401 25.20 12.41 11.21
C GLY A 401 26.19 13.39 10.52
N ARG A 402 27.20 13.84 11.25
CA ARG A 402 28.17 14.84 10.75
C ARG A 402 29.48 14.26 10.23
N GLU A 403 29.81 13.03 10.63
CA GLU A 403 31.16 12.48 10.50
C GLU A 403 31.28 11.32 9.50
N CYS A 404 30.15 10.77 9.03
CA CYS A 404 30.14 9.66 8.10
C CYS A 404 29.23 9.93 6.91
N VAL A 405 29.74 9.69 5.71
CA VAL A 405 28.99 9.75 4.45
C VAL A 405 29.09 8.40 3.77
N ILE A 406 27.98 7.78 3.47
CA ILE A 406 27.93 6.68 2.54
C ILE A 406 27.98 7.28 1.13
N ARG A 407 29.14 7.21 0.46
CA ARG A 407 29.27 7.69 -0.92
C ARG A 407 28.40 6.88 -1.85
N HIS A 408 28.46 5.57 -1.73
CA HIS A 408 27.56 4.62 -2.32
C HIS A 408 27.60 3.31 -1.54
N SER A 409 26.52 2.54 -1.63
CA SER A 409 26.48 1.15 -1.20
C SER A 409 25.61 0.35 -2.16
N ASN A 410 25.99 -0.89 -2.44
CA ASN A 410 25.14 -1.84 -3.17
C ASN A 410 24.11 -2.52 -2.26
N TYR A 411 24.14 -2.22 -0.95
CA TYR A 411 23.14 -2.62 0.03
C TYR A 411 22.23 -1.44 0.37
N GLU A 412 20.97 -1.72 0.68
CA GLU A 412 19.97 -0.76 1.08
C GLU A 412 20.04 -0.47 2.58
N ILE A 413 19.59 0.72 3.00
CA ILE A 413 19.39 1.03 4.41
C ILE A 413 18.04 0.45 4.85
N GLY A 414 18.05 -0.44 5.84
CA GLY A 414 16.84 -0.97 6.48
C GLY A 414 16.31 -0.08 7.58
N TRP A 415 17.20 0.45 8.41
CA TRP A 415 16.88 1.41 9.47
C TRP A 415 18.13 2.11 10.00
N ILE A 416 17.91 3.28 10.63
CA ILE A 416 18.93 4.07 11.34
C ILE A 416 18.41 4.32 12.76
N SER A 417 19.25 4.13 13.76
CA SER A 417 18.92 4.35 15.18
C SER A 417 20.02 5.10 15.91
N GLN A 418 19.64 6.19 16.57
CA GLN A 418 20.57 6.93 17.44
C GLN A 418 20.69 6.24 18.79
N GLN A 419 21.91 5.92 19.24
CA GLN A 419 22.21 5.30 20.52
C GLN A 419 23.23 6.15 21.26
N LYS A 420 22.76 6.98 22.23
CA LYS A 420 23.64 7.90 22.99
C LYS A 420 24.64 8.63 22.08
N ASP A 421 25.91 8.20 22.10
CA ASP A 421 27.00 8.84 21.38
C ASP A 421 27.31 8.17 20.02
N ARG A 422 26.57 7.13 19.65
CA ARG A 422 26.79 6.36 18.41
C ARG A 422 25.50 6.23 17.61
N THR A 423 25.65 6.13 16.30
CA THR A 423 24.53 5.83 15.39
C THR A 423 24.67 4.40 14.88
N LYS A 424 23.62 3.61 15.00
CA LYS A 424 23.57 2.27 14.42
C LYS A 424 22.80 2.29 13.11
N VAL A 425 23.38 1.73 12.04
CA VAL A 425 22.81 1.63 10.69
C VAL A 425 22.69 0.16 10.32
N CYS A 426 21.50 -0.23 9.92
CA CYS A 426 21.24 -1.53 9.33
C CYS A 426 21.33 -1.42 7.80
N LEU A 427 22.16 -2.25 7.20
CA LEU A 427 22.23 -2.46 5.76
C LEU A 427 21.68 -3.86 5.42
N TYR A 428 21.04 -4.02 4.26
CA TYR A 428 20.61 -5.32 3.80
C TYR A 428 20.79 -5.48 2.29
N GLY A 429 21.11 -6.67 1.86
CA GLY A 429 21.34 -6.99 0.45
C GLY A 429 21.72 -8.44 0.23
N GLU A 430 22.28 -8.73 -0.92
CA GLU A 430 22.70 -10.07 -1.34
C GLU A 430 24.13 -10.04 -1.90
N GLY A 431 24.86 -11.13 -1.74
CA GLY A 431 26.20 -11.28 -2.28
C GLY A 431 27.27 -10.45 -1.55
N LEU A 432 28.27 -9.99 -2.28
CA LEU A 432 29.36 -9.17 -1.75
C LEU A 432 28.84 -7.77 -1.36
N LEU A 433 28.95 -7.41 -0.08
CA LEU A 433 28.77 -6.01 0.34
C LEU A 433 29.89 -5.17 -0.22
N ASP A 434 29.57 -4.08 -0.90
CA ASP A 434 30.49 -3.04 -1.36
C ASP A 434 29.96 -1.67 -0.92
N CYS A 435 30.59 -1.07 0.06
CA CYS A 435 30.19 0.19 0.66
C CYS A 435 31.40 1.14 0.74
N LEU A 436 31.33 2.28 0.06
CA LEU A 436 32.33 3.33 0.13
C LEU A 436 31.90 4.37 1.15
N LEU A 437 32.69 4.52 2.20
CA LEU A 437 32.50 5.51 3.27
C LEU A 437 33.50 6.62 3.15
N ASP A 438 33.11 7.81 3.56
CA ASP A 438 33.96 9.01 3.62
C ASP A 438 33.60 9.84 4.85
N GLY A 439 34.57 10.60 5.35
CA GLY A 439 34.35 11.47 6.52
C GLY A 439 35.65 11.84 7.21
N ALA A 440 35.58 12.08 8.55
CA ALA A 440 36.71 12.56 9.35
C ALA A 440 37.92 11.60 9.36
N GLU A 441 37.68 10.31 9.17
CA GLU A 441 38.73 9.27 9.14
C GLU A 441 39.29 9.03 7.72
N GLY A 442 38.86 9.83 6.72
CA GLY A 442 39.23 9.66 5.32
C GLY A 442 38.28 8.72 4.56
N SER A 443 38.67 8.27 3.37
CA SER A 443 37.87 7.33 2.57
C SER A 443 38.19 5.88 2.96
N SER A 444 37.16 5.05 3.11
CA SER A 444 37.27 3.61 3.41
C SER A 444 36.28 2.82 2.58
N ARG A 445 36.77 1.84 1.84
CA ARG A 445 35.91 0.90 1.08
C ARG A 445 35.79 -0.41 1.84
N ILE A 446 34.57 -0.76 2.20
CA ILE A 446 34.24 -2.00 2.90
C ILE A 446 33.74 -3.00 1.87
N GLN A 447 34.49 -4.08 1.67
CA GLN A 447 34.08 -5.21 0.83
C GLN A 447 34.11 -6.47 1.68
N LYS A 448 32.96 -7.10 1.85
CA LYS A 448 32.80 -8.30 2.67
C LYS A 448 31.78 -9.26 2.06
N GLU A 449 32.17 -10.52 1.95
CA GLU A 449 31.25 -11.59 1.54
C GLU A 449 30.16 -11.80 2.58
N MET A 450 28.93 -11.95 2.11
CA MET A 450 27.80 -12.32 2.95
C MET A 450 27.91 -13.80 3.36
N GLY A 451 28.12 -14.03 4.66
CA GLY A 451 28.10 -15.36 5.27
C GLY A 451 26.71 -15.73 5.82
N LYS A 452 26.70 -16.72 6.73
CA LYS A 452 25.50 -17.05 7.52
C LYS A 452 25.25 -16.07 8.68
N GLU A 453 26.31 -15.39 9.11
CA GLU A 453 26.27 -14.43 10.22
C GLU A 453 26.19 -13.00 9.69
N GLU A 454 25.71 -12.09 10.54
CA GLU A 454 25.70 -10.66 10.26
C GLU A 454 27.12 -10.14 10.04
N ILE A 455 27.28 -9.23 9.10
CA ILE A 455 28.50 -8.46 8.93
C ILE A 455 28.42 -7.24 9.86
N ALA A 456 29.37 -7.12 10.78
CA ALA A 456 29.48 -5.93 11.64
C ALA A 456 30.79 -5.18 11.31
N PHE A 457 30.72 -3.84 11.29
CA PHE A 457 31.86 -2.94 11.16
C PHE A 457 31.51 -1.55 11.68
N SER A 458 32.51 -0.73 11.93
CA SER A 458 32.32 0.65 12.40
C SER A 458 33.13 1.62 11.56
N TYR A 459 32.65 2.85 11.46
CA TYR A 459 33.34 4.00 10.89
C TYR A 459 33.05 5.23 11.76
N GLY A 460 34.07 5.75 12.43
CA GLY A 460 33.90 6.80 13.44
C GLY A 460 32.88 6.44 14.51
N ALA A 461 31.90 7.29 14.73
CA ALA A 461 30.81 7.09 15.67
C ALA A 461 29.62 6.30 15.10
N VAL A 462 29.78 5.68 13.92
CA VAL A 462 28.73 4.91 13.28
C VAL A 462 29.04 3.41 13.29
N ASP A 463 28.11 2.62 13.80
CA ASP A 463 28.15 1.15 13.78
C ASP A 463 27.21 0.62 12.71
N PHE A 464 27.73 -0.21 11.84
CA PHE A 464 26.99 -0.86 10.78
C PHE A 464 26.77 -2.34 11.11
N VAL A 465 25.55 -2.80 10.84
CA VAL A 465 25.21 -4.22 10.78
C VAL A 465 24.62 -4.49 9.41
N ALA A 466 25.06 -5.56 8.76
CA ALA A 466 24.55 -5.91 7.44
C ALA A 466 24.21 -7.40 7.36
N GLY A 467 23.16 -7.74 6.62
CA GLY A 467 22.69 -9.11 6.49
C GLY A 467 21.76 -9.30 5.28
N SER A 468 21.26 -10.52 5.10
CA SER A 468 20.26 -10.81 4.09
C SER A 468 18.95 -10.09 4.42
N ARG A 469 18.08 -9.94 3.42
CA ARG A 469 16.77 -9.32 3.57
C ARG A 469 15.92 -10.03 4.63
N GLU A 470 15.87 -11.35 4.57
CA GLU A 470 15.10 -12.19 5.49
C GLU A 470 15.62 -12.04 6.92
N HIS A 471 16.94 -12.15 7.09
CA HIS A 471 17.57 -12.02 8.40
C HIS A 471 17.33 -10.63 9.02
N MET A 472 17.62 -9.56 8.28
CA MET A 472 17.46 -8.20 8.79
C MET A 472 16.00 -7.79 8.95
N GLY A 473 15.08 -8.31 8.11
CA GLY A 473 13.63 -8.10 8.24
C GLY A 473 13.01 -8.85 9.42
N ALA A 474 13.55 -10.03 9.76
CA ALA A 474 13.16 -10.80 10.95
C ALA A 474 13.70 -10.20 12.24
N ALA A 475 14.83 -9.51 12.17
CA ALA A 475 15.47 -8.90 13.33
C ALA A 475 14.60 -7.80 13.98
N ARG A 476 14.97 -7.41 15.19
CA ARG A 476 14.33 -6.29 15.88
C ARG A 476 14.62 -4.97 15.15
N ILE A 477 13.54 -4.34 14.65
CA ILE A 477 13.61 -3.04 14.00
C ILE A 477 13.13 -1.96 14.98
N PRO A 478 13.89 -0.88 15.20
CA PRO A 478 13.51 0.18 16.15
C PRO A 478 12.14 0.78 15.83
N GLY A 479 11.24 0.75 16.82
CA GLY A 479 9.89 1.30 16.70
C GLY A 479 8.87 0.41 15.99
N LEU A 480 9.23 -0.82 15.59
CA LEU A 480 8.28 -1.83 15.13
C LEU A 480 8.08 -2.90 16.21
N PRO A 481 6.90 -3.53 16.28
CA PRO A 481 6.69 -4.74 17.08
C PRO A 481 7.62 -5.87 16.63
N ASP A 482 8.02 -6.72 17.56
CA ASP A 482 8.83 -7.90 17.23
C ASP A 482 7.98 -8.97 16.52
N LEU A 483 8.56 -9.68 15.54
CA LEU A 483 7.87 -10.79 14.86
C LEU A 483 7.48 -11.93 15.81
N ALA A 484 8.22 -12.10 16.90
CA ALA A 484 7.88 -13.07 17.95
C ALA A 484 6.55 -12.78 18.67
N CYS A 485 6.01 -11.57 18.49
CA CYS A 485 4.70 -11.16 19.02
C CYS A 485 3.53 -11.58 18.11
N LEU A 486 3.78 -12.28 16.99
CA LEU A 486 2.72 -12.87 16.19
C LEU A 486 2.02 -13.95 17.02
N PRO A 487 0.68 -14.03 16.99
CA PRO A 487 -0.08 -15.10 17.64
C PRO A 487 0.47 -16.48 17.23
N GLU A 488 0.58 -17.41 18.19
CA GLU A 488 1.10 -18.76 17.92
C GLU A 488 0.28 -19.52 16.86
N GLU A 489 -1.00 -19.21 16.74
CA GLU A 489 -1.92 -19.73 15.72
C GLU A 489 -1.51 -19.41 14.27
N GLN A 490 -0.53 -18.52 14.07
CA GLN A 490 -0.02 -18.11 12.75
C GLN A 490 1.36 -18.68 12.41
N ARG A 491 1.95 -19.41 13.34
CA ARG A 491 3.04 -20.31 13.01
C ARG A 491 2.41 -21.53 12.37
N ASP A 492 2.93 -21.93 11.21
CA ASP A 492 2.50 -23.13 10.48
C ASP A 492 2.80 -24.38 11.33
N ASP A 493 1.99 -24.64 12.32
CA ASP A 493 2.07 -25.78 13.23
C ASP A 493 1.13 -26.92 12.85
N GLY A 494 0.63 -26.88 11.62
CA GLY A 494 0.03 -28.04 10.98
C GLY A 494 -1.39 -28.36 11.41
N GLU A 495 -2.15 -27.40 11.94
CA GLU A 495 -3.57 -27.64 12.16
C GLU A 495 -4.33 -27.78 10.83
N GLU A 496 -5.16 -28.82 10.76
CA GLU A 496 -6.01 -29.14 9.63
C GLU A 496 -7.11 -28.08 9.51
N VAL A 497 -7.02 -27.21 8.48
CA VAL A 497 -8.09 -26.27 8.17
C VAL A 497 -9.07 -26.93 7.20
N THR A 498 -10.27 -27.23 7.67
CA THR A 498 -11.35 -27.75 6.82
C THR A 498 -12.16 -26.59 6.26
N LEU A 499 -12.04 -26.36 4.96
CA LEU A 499 -12.86 -25.38 4.22
C LEU A 499 -14.05 -26.10 3.59
N TYR A 500 -15.25 -25.65 3.89
CA TYR A 500 -16.46 -26.12 3.24
C TYR A 500 -16.81 -25.19 2.08
N VAL A 501 -16.82 -25.73 0.87
CA VAL A 501 -17.27 -25.00 -0.33
C VAL A 501 -18.46 -25.77 -0.92
N GLY A 502 -19.65 -25.34 -0.61
CA GLY A 502 -20.86 -26.07 -0.98
C GLY A 502 -20.88 -27.48 -0.39
N GLU A 503 -21.10 -28.51 -1.22
CA GLU A 503 -21.08 -29.91 -0.82
C GLU A 503 -19.69 -30.57 -0.86
N ALA A 504 -18.62 -29.83 -1.20
CA ALA A 504 -17.26 -30.32 -1.27
C ALA A 504 -16.47 -29.96 0.00
N GLN A 505 -15.75 -30.93 0.55
CA GLN A 505 -14.84 -30.73 1.66
C GLN A 505 -13.42 -30.59 1.15
N LEU A 506 -12.76 -29.47 1.44
CA LEU A 506 -11.34 -29.25 1.19
C LEU A 506 -10.56 -29.58 2.46
N THR A 507 -9.77 -30.62 2.42
CA THR A 507 -8.86 -30.99 3.51
C THR A 507 -7.44 -30.57 3.14
N LYS A 508 -6.81 -29.72 3.95
CA LYS A 508 -5.39 -29.37 3.85
C LYS A 508 -4.62 -30.25 4.82
N GLU A 509 -3.99 -31.30 4.32
CA GLU A 509 -2.94 -32.01 5.06
C GLU A 509 -1.61 -31.24 4.96
N ASN A 510 -0.74 -31.40 5.94
CA ASN A 510 0.55 -30.76 6.20
C ASN A 510 1.57 -30.64 5.03
N SER A 511 1.13 -30.65 3.84
CA SER A 511 1.92 -30.39 2.64
C SER A 511 1.13 -29.47 1.73
N ARG A 512 1.58 -28.30 1.49
CA ARG A 512 1.19 -27.25 0.53
C ARG A 512 0.38 -27.69 -0.74
N LYS A 513 -0.40 -28.75 -0.64
CA LYS A 513 -1.31 -29.25 -1.68
C LYS A 513 -2.69 -29.39 -1.09
N ALA A 514 -3.64 -28.67 -1.65
CA ALA A 514 -5.05 -28.94 -1.43
C ALA A 514 -5.46 -30.12 -2.31
N GLU A 515 -5.87 -31.24 -1.71
CA GLU A 515 -6.57 -32.31 -2.41
C GLU A 515 -8.09 -32.06 -2.31
N ILE A 516 -8.75 -31.94 -3.46
CA ILE A 516 -10.19 -31.94 -3.53
C ILE A 516 -10.63 -33.40 -3.58
N ALA A 517 -11.22 -33.90 -2.51
CA ALA A 517 -11.90 -35.18 -2.52
C ALA A 517 -13.30 -34.97 -3.14
N PRO A 518 -13.60 -35.56 -4.30
CA PRO A 518 -14.96 -35.51 -4.81
C PRO A 518 -15.86 -36.37 -3.92
N MET A 519 -16.86 -35.74 -3.30
CA MET A 519 -18.03 -36.50 -2.86
C MET A 519 -18.75 -37.01 -4.09
N GLU A 520 -19.25 -38.26 -4.02
CA GLU A 520 -19.98 -38.91 -5.11
C GLU A 520 -21.01 -37.96 -5.75
N THR A 521 -20.94 -37.86 -7.08
CA THR A 521 -21.72 -36.98 -7.93
C THR A 521 -23.21 -37.05 -7.65
N THR A 522 -23.74 -36.04 -6.98
CA THR A 522 -25.11 -35.60 -7.21
C THR A 522 -25.08 -34.39 -8.12
N GLN A 523 -25.72 -34.51 -9.26
CA GLN A 523 -25.79 -33.52 -10.31
C GLN A 523 -26.25 -32.17 -9.74
N CYS A 524 -25.40 -31.14 -9.83
CA CYS A 524 -25.85 -29.76 -9.69
C CYS A 524 -26.78 -29.44 -10.86
N ARG A 525 -28.07 -29.34 -10.59
CA ARG A 525 -29.00 -28.66 -11.48
C ARG A 525 -29.09 -27.21 -11.03
N TRP A 526 -28.68 -26.33 -11.95
CA TRP A 526 -29.01 -24.92 -11.87
C TRP A 526 -30.46 -24.78 -12.35
N GLU A 527 -31.38 -24.39 -11.48
CA GLU A 527 -32.66 -23.81 -11.85
C GLU A 527 -32.60 -22.30 -11.64
#